data_46d20bb0a5f14eaeedbd914598abe484
#
_entry.id   46d20bb0a5f14eaeedbd914598abe484
#
_cell.length_a   1.000
_cell.length_b   1.000
_cell.length_c   1.000
_cell.angle_alpha   90.00
_cell.angle_beta   90.00
_cell.angle_gamma   90.00
#
_symmetry.space_group_name_H-M   'P 1'
#
loop_
_entity.id
_entity.type
_entity.pdbx_description
1 polymer ?
#
loop_
_entity_poly.entity_id
_entity_poly.type
_entity_poly.pdbx_seq_one_letter_code
_entity_poly.pdbx_strand_id
1 'polypeptide(L)'
;VGGMVRQYQVVLDPARLAALGITHAQVRDALMAGNQEAGGSVLELAEVEYMVRASGYLKTLDDFRAIPLAARGGIPVRLGDVAAVQVGPEMRRGIAELDGQGEVVGGVIILRSGKNPMSTIDAVKAKLAELQKSLPPGVEIVTTYDRSALIDRAIENLSYKLLEEFLVVAAVCAVFLWHLRSSLVAVVSLPLGVL
;
A
#
# COMPACT_ATOMS: atom_id res chain seq x y z
N VAL A 1 -5.56 5.69 1.58
CA VAL A 1 -6.67 6.70 1.56
C VAL A 1 -6.07 8.04 1.97
N GLY A 2 -6.57 9.16 1.41
CA GLY A 2 -5.99 10.49 1.67
C GLY A 2 -4.66 10.71 0.94
N GLY A 3 -4.07 11.90 1.16
CA GLY A 3 -2.84 12.30 0.51
C GLY A 3 -2.97 12.53 -0.99
N MET A 4 -1.85 12.82 -1.62
CA MET A 4 -1.78 13.07 -3.06
C MET A 4 -0.66 12.25 -3.67
N VAL A 5 -0.94 11.59 -4.80
CA VAL A 5 0.07 10.86 -5.56
C VAL A 5 0.95 11.87 -6.28
N ARG A 6 2.26 11.67 -6.20
CA ARG A 6 3.24 12.46 -6.96
C ARG A 6 3.16 12.12 -8.43
N GLN A 7 3.04 13.14 -9.29
CA GLN A 7 3.05 12.98 -10.75
C GLN A 7 3.94 14.01 -11.44
N TYR A 8 4.41 13.67 -12.63
CA TYR A 8 5.01 14.64 -13.53
C TYR A 8 3.91 15.37 -14.29
N GLN A 9 3.96 16.69 -14.27
CA GLN A 9 2.98 17.55 -14.94
C GLN A 9 3.65 18.32 -16.06
N VAL A 10 3.04 18.28 -17.23
CA VAL A 10 3.42 19.07 -18.39
C VAL A 10 2.32 20.11 -18.60
N VAL A 11 2.57 21.35 -18.19
CA VAL A 11 1.64 22.46 -18.31
C VAL A 11 1.94 23.18 -19.60
N LEU A 12 1.08 22.99 -20.58
CA LEU A 12 1.24 23.58 -21.93
C LEU A 12 0.92 25.06 -21.93
N ASP A 13 1.73 25.84 -22.67
CA ASP A 13 1.45 27.25 -22.94
C ASP A 13 0.77 27.37 -24.34
N PRO A 14 -0.55 27.69 -24.38
CA PRO A 14 -1.28 27.77 -25.65
C PRO A 14 -0.73 28.81 -26.63
N ALA A 15 -0.21 29.95 -26.09
CA ALA A 15 0.34 31.01 -26.94
C ALA A 15 1.64 30.55 -27.63
N ARG A 16 2.51 29.88 -26.87
CA ARG A 16 3.76 29.31 -27.46
C ARG A 16 3.48 28.18 -28.43
N LEU A 17 2.51 27.31 -28.14
CA LEU A 17 2.08 26.27 -29.06
C LEU A 17 1.61 26.85 -30.38
N ALA A 18 0.73 27.89 -30.33
CA ALA A 18 0.23 28.57 -31.51
C ALA A 18 1.34 29.27 -32.30
N ALA A 19 2.22 30.02 -31.62
CA ALA A 19 3.35 30.71 -32.26
C ALA A 19 4.32 29.76 -32.98
N LEU A 20 4.54 28.58 -32.40
CA LEU A 20 5.42 27.56 -32.96
C LEU A 20 4.67 26.56 -33.84
N GLY A 21 3.35 26.66 -33.98
CA GLY A 21 2.51 25.77 -34.81
C GLY A 21 2.59 24.31 -34.35
N ILE A 22 2.75 24.08 -33.04
CA ILE A 22 2.75 22.77 -32.42
C ILE A 22 1.35 22.44 -31.97
N THR A 23 0.85 21.27 -32.31
CA THR A 23 -0.46 20.78 -31.89
C THR A 23 -0.38 20.02 -30.57
N HIS A 24 -1.48 19.98 -29.84
CA HIS A 24 -1.59 19.19 -28.62
C HIS A 24 -1.33 17.70 -28.88
N ALA A 25 -1.77 17.19 -30.04
CA ALA A 25 -1.53 15.80 -30.45
C ALA A 25 -0.04 15.49 -30.61
N GLN A 26 0.71 16.40 -31.26
CA GLN A 26 2.16 16.22 -31.39
C GLN A 26 2.89 16.17 -30.07
N VAL A 27 2.48 16.98 -29.08
CA VAL A 27 3.06 16.92 -27.73
C VAL A 27 2.76 15.60 -27.07
N ARG A 28 1.51 15.13 -27.11
CA ARG A 28 1.11 13.84 -26.56
C ARG A 28 1.90 12.70 -27.19
N ASP A 29 1.97 12.67 -28.50
CA ASP A 29 2.62 11.58 -29.24
C ASP A 29 4.14 11.57 -28.98
N ALA A 30 4.77 12.74 -28.88
CA ALA A 30 6.17 12.86 -28.50
C ALA A 30 6.45 12.39 -27.06
N LEU A 31 5.56 12.70 -26.11
CA LEU A 31 5.66 12.19 -24.74
C LEU A 31 5.52 10.66 -24.69
N MET A 32 4.60 10.09 -25.44
CA MET A 32 4.42 8.64 -25.51
C MET A 32 5.64 7.94 -26.15
N ALA A 33 6.22 8.54 -27.19
CA ALA A 33 7.41 8.01 -27.84
C ALA A 33 8.70 8.20 -27.03
N GLY A 34 8.75 9.23 -26.18
CA GLY A 34 9.94 9.59 -25.41
C GLY A 34 10.25 8.68 -24.22
N ASN A 35 9.36 7.76 -23.84
CA ASN A 35 9.55 6.87 -22.69
C ASN A 35 9.43 5.40 -23.10
N GLN A 36 10.30 4.96 -23.98
CA GLN A 36 10.31 3.61 -24.52
C GLN A 36 11.64 2.90 -24.28
N GLU A 37 11.57 1.59 -24.19
CA GLU A 37 12.71 0.70 -24.19
C GLU A 37 12.64 -0.20 -25.42
N ALA A 38 13.75 -0.34 -26.14
CA ALA A 38 13.86 -1.25 -27.25
C ALA A 38 14.97 -2.27 -26.98
N GLY A 39 14.62 -3.55 -27.07
CA GLY A 39 15.60 -4.63 -27.14
C GLY A 39 16.28 -4.57 -28.49
N GLY A 40 17.61 -4.52 -28.50
CA GLY A 40 18.41 -4.64 -29.69
C GLY A 40 18.80 -6.08 -30.00
N SER A 41 19.58 -6.27 -31.04
CA SER A 41 20.18 -7.54 -31.40
C SER A 41 21.33 -7.90 -30.46
N VAL A 42 21.82 -9.12 -30.57
CA VAL A 42 23.03 -9.57 -29.89
C VAL A 42 24.22 -9.20 -30.75
N LEU A 43 25.26 -8.67 -30.13
CA LEU A 43 26.54 -8.38 -30.78
C LEU A 43 27.55 -9.43 -30.31
N GLU A 44 28.04 -10.25 -31.26
CA GLU A 44 29.11 -11.21 -30.99
C GLU A 44 30.46 -10.54 -31.20
N LEU A 45 31.29 -10.50 -30.17
CA LEU A 45 32.66 -9.99 -30.22
C LEU A 45 33.57 -10.96 -29.43
N ALA A 46 34.57 -11.52 -30.13
CA ALA A 46 35.61 -12.37 -29.54
C ALA A 46 35.06 -13.52 -28.69
N GLU A 47 34.12 -14.30 -29.23
CA GLU A 47 33.46 -15.46 -28.61
C GLU A 47 32.57 -15.11 -27.37
N VAL A 48 32.22 -13.82 -27.19
CA VAL A 48 31.31 -13.35 -26.15
C VAL A 48 30.11 -12.64 -26.80
N GLU A 49 28.92 -13.00 -26.37
CA GLU A 49 27.67 -12.34 -26.77
C GLU A 49 27.38 -11.13 -25.87
N TYR A 50 27.18 -9.97 -26.48
CA TYR A 50 26.72 -8.75 -25.82
C TYR A 50 25.30 -8.44 -26.24
N MET A 51 24.36 -8.41 -25.27
CA MET A 51 23.00 -7.97 -25.53
C MET A 51 22.95 -6.44 -25.63
N VAL A 52 22.54 -5.94 -26.81
CA VAL A 52 22.34 -4.50 -27.00
C VAL A 52 20.95 -4.12 -26.52
N ARG A 53 20.89 -3.16 -25.63
CA ARG A 53 19.64 -2.64 -25.07
C ARG A 53 19.64 -1.11 -25.18
N ALA A 54 18.65 -0.56 -25.88
CA ALA A 54 18.40 0.87 -25.89
C ALA A 54 17.41 1.22 -24.79
N SER A 55 17.85 2.00 -23.80
CA SER A 55 17.01 2.49 -22.71
C SER A 55 16.75 3.97 -22.90
N GLY A 56 15.49 4.33 -23.17
CA GLY A 56 15.02 5.70 -23.35
C GLY A 56 14.14 6.20 -22.21
N TYR A 57 14.24 5.62 -21.00
CA TYR A 57 13.43 6.05 -19.87
C TYR A 57 13.77 7.48 -19.41
N LEU A 58 12.72 8.28 -19.25
CA LEU A 58 12.80 9.62 -18.69
C LEU A 58 12.96 9.52 -17.16
N LYS A 59 14.04 10.08 -16.61
CA LYS A 59 14.37 10.00 -15.18
C LYS A 59 14.29 11.35 -14.49
N THR A 60 14.60 12.42 -15.20
CA THR A 60 14.69 13.77 -14.65
C THR A 60 13.73 14.72 -15.37
N LEU A 61 13.42 15.86 -14.74
CA LEU A 61 12.60 16.90 -15.38
C LEU A 61 13.29 17.45 -16.66
N ASP A 62 14.61 17.44 -16.70
CA ASP A 62 15.36 17.92 -17.85
C ASP A 62 15.26 16.96 -19.04
N ASP A 63 15.16 15.64 -18.79
CA ASP A 63 14.88 14.68 -19.84
C ASP A 63 13.54 14.97 -20.51
N PHE A 64 12.50 15.28 -19.70
CA PHE A 64 11.20 15.69 -20.25
C PHE A 64 11.30 16.99 -21.06
N ARG A 65 12.00 18.02 -20.54
CA ARG A 65 12.18 19.30 -21.22
C ARG A 65 12.92 19.14 -22.55
N ALA A 66 13.83 18.18 -22.63
CA ALA A 66 14.65 17.91 -23.81
C ALA A 66 13.90 17.16 -24.92
N ILE A 67 12.70 16.63 -24.71
CA ILE A 67 11.93 15.89 -25.72
C ILE A 67 11.72 16.77 -26.97
N PRO A 68 12.16 16.34 -28.17
CA PRO A 68 11.94 17.09 -29.39
C PRO A 68 10.50 16.93 -29.86
N LEU A 69 9.86 18.04 -30.22
CA LEU A 69 8.50 18.08 -30.77
C LEU A 69 8.47 18.27 -32.27
N ALA A 70 9.37 19.13 -32.81
CA ALA A 70 9.49 19.45 -34.24
C ALA A 70 10.86 20.04 -34.54
N ALA A 71 11.19 20.20 -35.80
CA ALA A 71 12.35 20.98 -36.27
C ALA A 71 11.88 22.12 -37.17
N ARG A 72 12.36 23.34 -36.89
CA ARG A 72 12.09 24.50 -37.73
C ARG A 72 13.39 25.16 -38.16
N GLY A 73 13.59 25.25 -39.45
CA GLY A 73 14.83 25.80 -39.99
C GLY A 73 16.10 25.10 -39.48
N GLY A 74 16.02 23.77 -39.21
CA GLY A 74 17.14 23.01 -38.65
C GLY A 74 17.28 23.12 -37.09
N ILE A 75 16.47 23.95 -36.43
CA ILE A 75 16.51 24.15 -34.98
C ILE A 75 15.43 23.27 -34.36
N PRO A 76 15.77 22.38 -33.39
CA PRO A 76 14.78 21.55 -32.71
C PRO A 76 13.96 22.39 -31.74
N VAL A 77 12.62 22.29 -31.84
CA VAL A 77 11.68 22.78 -30.85
C VAL A 77 11.46 21.67 -29.81
N ARG A 78 11.73 21.97 -28.55
CA ARG A 78 11.66 21.02 -27.47
C ARG A 78 10.41 21.24 -26.60
N LEU A 79 10.06 20.23 -25.81
CA LEU A 79 8.92 20.34 -24.88
C LEU A 79 9.06 21.52 -23.91
N GLY A 80 10.26 21.79 -23.41
CA GLY A 80 10.55 22.91 -22.53
C GLY A 80 10.29 24.30 -23.15
N ASP A 81 10.26 24.41 -24.49
CA ASP A 81 10.00 25.66 -25.17
C ASP A 81 8.51 26.03 -25.19
N VAL A 82 7.62 25.03 -25.06
CA VAL A 82 6.16 25.18 -25.15
C VAL A 82 5.42 24.79 -23.88
N ALA A 83 6.11 24.26 -22.88
CA ALA A 83 5.51 23.77 -21.65
C ALA A 83 6.40 24.02 -20.43
N ALA A 84 5.77 24.21 -19.28
CA ALA A 84 6.42 24.09 -17.98
C ALA A 84 6.33 22.65 -17.51
N VAL A 85 7.50 22.03 -17.25
CA VAL A 85 7.58 20.65 -16.73
C VAL A 85 7.91 20.71 -15.24
N GLN A 86 7.04 20.15 -14.43
CA GLN A 86 7.14 20.22 -12.97
C GLN A 86 6.69 18.88 -12.32
N VAL A 87 7.04 18.72 -11.05
CA VAL A 87 6.46 17.69 -10.19
C VAL A 87 5.31 18.33 -9.43
N GLY A 88 4.15 17.69 -9.46
CA GLY A 88 2.97 18.16 -8.75
C GLY A 88 2.13 17.02 -8.18
N PRO A 89 1.12 17.37 -7.41
CA PRO A 89 0.17 16.39 -6.89
C PRO A 89 -0.83 15.97 -7.98
N GLU A 90 -1.22 14.69 -7.97
CA GLU A 90 -2.41 14.25 -8.71
C GLU A 90 -3.67 14.97 -8.17
N MET A 91 -4.71 15.03 -9.01
CA MET A 91 -6.00 15.56 -8.58
C MET A 91 -6.49 14.79 -7.34
N ARG A 92 -6.84 15.53 -6.30
CA ARG A 92 -7.34 14.99 -5.05
C ARG A 92 -8.63 14.20 -5.26
N ARG A 93 -8.66 12.95 -4.82
CA ARG A 93 -9.82 12.06 -4.90
C ARG A 93 -10.50 11.83 -3.56
N GLY A 94 -9.85 12.18 -2.45
CA GLY A 94 -10.38 12.02 -1.11
C GLY A 94 -9.49 12.67 -0.08
N ILE A 95 -10.05 12.83 1.11
CA ILE A 95 -9.36 13.38 2.28
C ILE A 95 -9.40 12.31 3.38
N ALA A 96 -8.29 12.10 4.06
CA ALA A 96 -8.24 11.42 5.34
C ALA A 96 -7.77 12.41 6.40
N GLU A 97 -8.45 12.41 7.52
CA GLU A 97 -8.18 13.31 8.64
C GLU A 97 -8.10 12.48 9.92
N LEU A 98 -7.27 12.89 10.85
CA LEU A 98 -7.11 12.24 12.16
C LEU A 98 -7.38 13.27 13.26
N ASP A 99 -8.41 13.01 14.08
CA ASP A 99 -8.76 13.74 15.30
C ASP A 99 -8.96 15.26 15.10
N GLY A 100 -9.36 15.71 13.90
CA GLY A 100 -9.53 17.14 13.60
C GLY A 100 -8.22 17.93 13.52
N GLN A 101 -7.07 17.27 13.48
CA GLN A 101 -5.75 17.92 13.51
C GLN A 101 -5.17 18.18 12.12
N GLY A 102 -5.89 17.82 11.07
CA GLY A 102 -5.48 18.04 9.69
C GLY A 102 -5.36 16.78 8.86
N GLU A 103 -4.91 16.95 7.64
CA GLU A 103 -4.85 15.88 6.65
C GLU A 103 -3.73 14.87 6.96
N VAL A 104 -4.08 13.60 6.87
CA VAL A 104 -3.17 12.47 7.01
C VAL A 104 -3.29 11.50 5.85
N VAL A 105 -2.33 10.61 5.71
CA VAL A 105 -2.39 9.49 4.76
C VAL A 105 -2.73 8.22 5.51
N GLY A 106 -3.84 7.60 5.14
CA GLY A 106 -4.30 6.36 5.77
C GLY A 106 -4.07 5.13 4.89
N GLY A 107 -3.73 4.00 5.54
CA GLY A 107 -3.69 2.68 4.94
C GLY A 107 -4.76 1.77 5.52
N VAL A 108 -5.40 0.94 4.69
CA VAL A 108 -6.34 -0.09 5.14
C VAL A 108 -5.79 -1.45 4.75
N ILE A 109 -5.61 -2.33 5.72
CA ILE A 109 -5.15 -3.69 5.49
C ILE A 109 -6.35 -4.61 5.56
N ILE A 110 -6.61 -5.32 4.47
CA ILE A 110 -7.76 -6.20 4.33
C ILE A 110 -7.30 -7.65 4.41
N LEU A 111 -7.89 -8.40 5.35
CA LEU A 111 -7.65 -9.82 5.49
C LEU A 111 -8.29 -10.59 4.32
N ARG A 112 -7.54 -11.48 3.70
CA ARG A 112 -8.08 -12.41 2.70
C ARG A 112 -8.94 -13.48 3.36
N SER A 113 -10.02 -13.87 2.69
CA SER A 113 -10.88 -14.97 3.14
C SER A 113 -10.09 -16.26 3.40
N GLY A 114 -10.46 -17.00 4.45
CA GLY A 114 -9.80 -18.25 4.84
C GLY A 114 -8.49 -18.11 5.62
N LYS A 115 -8.04 -16.89 5.93
CA LYS A 115 -6.86 -16.68 6.77
C LYS A 115 -7.24 -16.42 8.23
N ASN A 116 -6.38 -16.84 9.17
CA ASN A 116 -6.59 -16.58 10.59
C ASN A 116 -6.38 -15.09 10.88
N PRO A 117 -7.38 -14.39 11.48
CA PRO A 117 -7.29 -12.96 11.76
C PRO A 117 -6.16 -12.60 12.73
N MET A 118 -6.04 -13.31 13.86
CA MET A 118 -5.07 -12.96 14.91
C MET A 118 -3.64 -13.08 14.41
N SER A 119 -3.27 -14.23 13.84
CA SER A 119 -1.92 -14.45 13.33
C SER A 119 -1.56 -13.46 12.21
N THR A 120 -2.54 -13.05 11.39
CA THR A 120 -2.32 -12.05 10.36
C THR A 120 -2.12 -10.65 10.95
N ILE A 121 -2.91 -10.27 11.95
CA ILE A 121 -2.75 -8.98 12.64
C ILE A 121 -1.39 -8.90 13.32
N ASP A 122 -0.95 -9.96 13.99
CA ASP A 122 0.36 -10.01 14.66
C ASP A 122 1.50 -9.86 13.65
N ALA A 123 1.43 -10.55 12.51
CA ALA A 123 2.40 -10.41 11.43
C ALA A 123 2.43 -8.99 10.84
N VAL A 124 1.26 -8.36 10.70
CA VAL A 124 1.13 -6.96 10.25
C VAL A 124 1.76 -6.00 11.26
N LYS A 125 1.46 -6.16 12.56
CA LYS A 125 2.06 -5.33 13.63
C LYS A 125 3.58 -5.44 13.63
N ALA A 126 4.11 -6.64 13.52
CA ALA A 126 5.56 -6.86 13.43
C ALA A 126 6.17 -6.16 12.20
N LYS A 127 5.50 -6.24 11.04
CA LYS A 127 5.97 -5.58 9.82
C LYS A 127 5.88 -4.05 9.89
N LEU A 128 4.83 -3.50 10.50
CA LEU A 128 4.70 -2.05 10.73
C LEU A 128 5.80 -1.53 11.66
N ALA A 129 6.12 -2.28 12.72
CA ALA A 129 7.21 -1.92 13.63
C ALA A 129 8.60 -1.94 12.94
N GLU A 130 8.80 -2.82 11.97
CA GLU A 130 9.99 -2.83 11.13
C GLU A 130 10.02 -1.61 10.21
N LEU A 131 8.91 -1.33 9.52
CA LEU A 131 8.78 -0.19 8.61
C LEU A 131 8.95 1.16 9.31
N GLN A 132 8.45 1.30 10.54
CA GLN A 132 8.60 2.52 11.33
C GLN A 132 10.06 2.96 11.45
N LYS A 133 11.01 2.00 11.52
CA LYS A 133 12.44 2.29 11.62
C LYS A 133 13.05 2.86 10.33
N SER A 134 12.40 2.66 9.20
CA SER A 134 12.85 3.11 7.88
C SER A 134 12.18 4.40 7.41
N LEU A 135 11.23 4.93 8.17
CA LEU A 135 10.52 6.16 7.82
C LEU A 135 11.41 7.39 8.05
N PRO A 136 11.20 8.45 7.25
CA PRO A 136 11.87 9.72 7.46
C PRO A 136 11.55 10.32 8.85
N PRO A 137 12.44 11.14 9.42
CA PRO A 137 12.17 11.84 10.67
C PRO A 137 10.88 12.66 10.58
N GLY A 138 10.03 12.56 11.62
CA GLY A 138 8.74 13.27 11.69
C GLY A 138 7.57 12.54 11.05
N VAL A 139 7.79 11.33 10.50
CA VAL A 139 6.71 10.47 10.01
C VAL A 139 6.46 9.35 11.01
N GLU A 140 5.22 9.24 11.47
CA GLU A 140 4.79 8.24 12.45
C GLU A 140 3.63 7.41 11.90
N ILE A 141 3.62 6.10 12.22
CA ILE A 141 2.50 5.21 11.92
C ILE A 141 1.61 5.14 13.15
N VAL A 142 0.39 5.67 13.04
CA VAL A 142 -0.62 5.64 14.10
C VAL A 142 -1.69 4.60 13.75
N THR A 143 -1.87 3.59 14.61
CA THR A 143 -2.92 2.59 14.44
C THR A 143 -4.25 3.16 14.93
N THR A 144 -5.16 3.48 14.01
CA THR A 144 -6.46 4.06 14.34
C THR A 144 -7.53 3.02 14.65
N TYR A 145 -7.43 1.83 14.05
CA TYR A 145 -8.35 0.72 14.28
C TYR A 145 -7.61 -0.61 14.24
N ASP A 146 -7.77 -1.38 15.29
CA ASP A 146 -7.21 -2.74 15.41
C ASP A 146 -8.31 -3.70 15.87
N ARG A 147 -8.62 -4.66 15.02
CA ARG A 147 -9.67 -5.65 15.28
C ARG A 147 -9.26 -6.69 16.35
N SER A 148 -7.97 -6.86 16.65
CA SER A 148 -7.52 -7.81 17.67
C SER A 148 -8.13 -7.54 19.02
N ALA A 149 -8.25 -6.27 19.43
CA ALA A 149 -8.85 -5.87 20.69
C ALA A 149 -10.33 -6.31 20.84
N LEU A 150 -11.08 -6.40 19.75
CA LEU A 150 -12.44 -6.91 19.76
C LEU A 150 -12.45 -8.43 19.92
N ILE A 151 -11.55 -9.12 19.20
CA ILE A 151 -11.43 -10.59 19.26
C ILE A 151 -10.98 -11.03 20.65
N ASP A 152 -9.98 -10.37 21.23
CA ASP A 152 -9.46 -10.66 22.56
C ASP A 152 -10.55 -10.51 23.63
N ARG A 153 -11.32 -9.41 23.59
CA ARG A 153 -12.47 -9.21 24.52
C ARG A 153 -13.54 -10.28 24.37
N ALA A 154 -13.81 -10.72 23.13
CA ALA A 154 -14.78 -11.79 22.89
C ALA A 154 -14.28 -13.13 23.46
N ILE A 155 -13.00 -13.47 23.29
CA ILE A 155 -12.37 -14.67 23.85
C ILE A 155 -12.35 -14.61 25.37
N GLU A 156 -11.96 -13.48 25.94
CA GLU A 156 -11.92 -13.27 27.39
C GLU A 156 -13.31 -13.43 28.03
N ASN A 157 -14.34 -12.77 27.45
CA ASN A 157 -15.73 -12.91 27.91
C ASN A 157 -16.21 -14.37 27.82
N LEU A 158 -15.94 -15.05 26.72
CA LEU A 158 -16.35 -16.43 26.55
C LEU A 158 -15.64 -17.34 27.55
N SER A 159 -14.34 -17.17 27.74
CA SER A 159 -13.55 -17.93 28.70
C SER A 159 -14.03 -17.72 30.13
N TYR A 160 -14.36 -16.48 30.49
CA TYR A 160 -14.90 -16.18 31.80
C TYR A 160 -16.27 -16.85 32.03
N LYS A 161 -17.16 -16.79 31.04
CA LYS A 161 -18.49 -17.44 31.15
C LYS A 161 -18.39 -18.94 31.18
N LEU A 162 -17.52 -19.55 30.38
CA LEU A 162 -17.29 -20.99 30.46
C LEU A 162 -16.74 -21.43 31.81
N LEU A 163 -15.83 -20.65 32.40
CA LEU A 163 -15.33 -20.93 33.76
C LEU A 163 -16.42 -20.79 34.83
N GLU A 164 -17.25 -19.74 34.76
CA GLU A 164 -18.37 -19.51 35.65
C GLU A 164 -19.37 -20.68 35.59
N GLU A 165 -19.80 -21.07 34.38
CA GLU A 165 -20.69 -22.21 34.14
C GLU A 165 -20.09 -23.53 34.65
N PHE A 166 -18.81 -23.75 34.36
CA PHE A 166 -18.09 -24.93 34.84
C PHE A 166 -18.08 -25.02 36.36
N LEU A 167 -17.83 -23.92 37.07
CA LEU A 167 -17.82 -23.88 38.51
C LEU A 167 -19.22 -24.14 39.11
N VAL A 168 -20.26 -23.56 38.50
CA VAL A 168 -21.64 -23.79 38.91
C VAL A 168 -22.04 -25.25 38.73
N VAL A 169 -21.78 -25.84 37.59
CA VAL A 169 -22.05 -27.25 37.30
C VAL A 169 -21.26 -28.16 38.25
N ALA A 170 -19.99 -27.88 38.47
CA ALA A 170 -19.15 -28.63 39.40
C ALA A 170 -19.71 -28.58 40.83
N ALA A 171 -20.15 -27.40 41.28
CA ALA A 171 -20.77 -27.23 42.59
C ALA A 171 -22.08 -28.01 42.71
N VAL A 172 -22.96 -27.92 41.71
CA VAL A 172 -24.22 -28.70 41.68
C VAL A 172 -23.93 -30.20 41.70
N CYS A 173 -23.01 -30.69 40.87
CA CYS A 173 -22.63 -32.11 40.88
C CYS A 173 -22.07 -32.55 42.24
N ALA A 174 -21.24 -31.73 42.88
CA ALA A 174 -20.69 -32.04 44.18
C ALA A 174 -21.79 -32.16 45.26
N VAL A 175 -22.78 -31.26 45.27
CA VAL A 175 -23.89 -31.25 46.22
C VAL A 175 -24.84 -32.42 45.99
N PHE A 176 -25.24 -32.68 44.74
CA PHE A 176 -26.23 -33.73 44.43
C PHE A 176 -25.67 -35.15 44.53
N LEU A 177 -24.40 -35.36 44.12
CA LEU A 177 -23.82 -36.69 44.17
C LEU A 177 -23.29 -37.07 45.56
N TRP A 178 -23.05 -36.11 46.45
CA TRP A 178 -22.52 -36.30 47.80
C TRP A 178 -21.36 -37.31 47.92
N HIS A 179 -20.76 -37.65 46.77
CA HIS A 179 -19.66 -38.60 46.64
C HIS A 179 -18.54 -37.96 45.85
N LEU A 180 -17.43 -37.61 46.48
CA LEU A 180 -16.33 -36.87 45.91
C LEU A 180 -15.73 -37.56 44.65
N ARG A 181 -15.66 -38.89 44.64
CA ARG A 181 -15.13 -39.67 43.52
C ARG A 181 -16.03 -39.60 42.28
N SER A 182 -17.33 -39.69 42.44
CA SER A 182 -18.30 -39.63 41.31
C SER A 182 -18.42 -38.21 40.75
N SER A 183 -18.37 -37.22 41.64
CA SER A 183 -18.37 -35.83 41.23
C SER A 183 -17.11 -35.44 40.45
N LEU A 184 -15.95 -35.97 40.85
CA LEU A 184 -14.69 -35.71 40.15
C LEU A 184 -14.70 -36.29 38.71
N VAL A 185 -15.30 -37.47 38.53
CA VAL A 185 -15.43 -38.06 37.17
C VAL A 185 -16.31 -37.17 36.27
N ALA A 186 -17.46 -36.71 36.77
CA ALA A 186 -18.37 -35.83 36.05
C ALA A 186 -17.71 -34.49 35.70
N VAL A 187 -16.99 -33.87 36.63
CA VAL A 187 -16.30 -32.60 36.46
C VAL A 187 -15.15 -32.69 35.43
N VAL A 188 -14.40 -33.81 35.42
CA VAL A 188 -13.31 -34.01 34.49
C VAL A 188 -13.80 -34.39 33.07
N SER A 189 -14.94 -35.10 32.98
CA SER A 189 -15.49 -35.48 31.67
C SER A 189 -16.10 -34.32 30.89
N LEU A 190 -16.57 -33.26 31.57
CA LEU A 190 -17.16 -32.08 30.94
C LEU A 190 -16.17 -31.33 30.02
N PRO A 191 -14.98 -30.91 30.48
CA PRO A 191 -14.02 -30.24 29.59
C PRO A 191 -13.42 -31.19 28.51
N LEU A 192 -13.33 -32.50 28.80
CA LEU A 192 -12.89 -33.48 27.81
C LEU A 192 -13.90 -33.69 26.67
N GLY A 193 -15.18 -33.46 26.90
CA GLY A 193 -16.22 -33.54 25.85
C GLY A 193 -16.35 -32.29 24.99
N VAL A 194 -15.72 -31.16 25.39
CA VAL A 194 -15.72 -29.88 24.67
C VAL A 194 -14.45 -29.69 23.84
N LEU A 195 -13.37 -30.38 24.17
CA LEU A 195 -12.10 -30.40 23.40
C LEU A 195 -12.19 -31.34 22.19
#